data_5606481aeacb5bd96134058825893ce4
#
_entry.id   5606481aeacb5bd96134058825893ce4
#
_cell.length_a   1.000
_cell.length_b   1.000
_cell.length_c   1.000
_cell.angle_alpha   90.00
_cell.angle_beta   90.00
_cell.angle_gamma   90.00
#
_symmetry.space_group_name_H-M   'P 1'
#
loop_
_entity.id
_entity.type
_entity.pdbx_description
1 polymer ?
#
loop_
_entity_poly.entity_id
_entity_poly.type
_entity_poly.pdbx_seq_one_letter_code
_entity_poly.pdbx_strand_id
1 'polypeptide(L)'
;SVTNPLEFAKGGRRPARWFTPIDIGSPELSPRYRWGVRAMRLGSLIAGVPLPEPTLATFDDPSPVVRWMADELARGRTPHLWGYASTAVLICQAAMEAGVDISGARFTMGGEPTTTARRAVVEAAGAVALPRMGTTETDILTFACAHPQAADDMHFLDDRHALIQPGRGRGKTGVPDDAMLVTSLLDTAPLLLVNVCMGDRATLVRRDCGCGLARDGWGLHLHDVRSFEKLTAGGITFL
;
A
#
# COMPACT_ATOMS: atom_id res chain seq x y z
N SER A 1 -10.00 -1.25 1.17
CA SER A 1 -9.24 -0.04 0.85
C SER A 1 -9.69 0.44 -0.51
N VAL A 2 -10.25 1.61 -0.58
CA VAL A 2 -10.49 2.30 -1.84
C VAL A 2 -9.13 2.86 -2.23
N THR A 3 -8.29 2.01 -2.79
CA THR A 3 -7.05 2.47 -3.41
C THR A 3 -7.43 3.50 -4.44
N ASN A 4 -6.81 4.64 -4.34
CA ASN A 4 -7.15 5.85 -5.06
C ASN A 4 -7.29 5.56 -6.57
N PRO A 5 -8.51 5.61 -7.16
CA PRO A 5 -8.69 5.38 -8.59
C PRO A 5 -7.82 6.31 -9.44
N LEU A 6 -7.46 7.48 -8.88
CA LEU A 6 -6.59 8.45 -9.53
C LEU A 6 -5.16 7.93 -9.72
N GLU A 7 -4.67 7.02 -8.87
CA GLU A 7 -3.33 6.43 -9.07
C GLU A 7 -3.28 5.54 -10.30
N PHE A 8 -4.34 4.76 -10.54
CA PHE A 8 -4.45 3.99 -11.78
C PHE A 8 -4.60 4.91 -13.00
N ALA A 9 -5.36 6.02 -12.84
CA ALA A 9 -5.53 7.01 -13.90
C ALA A 9 -4.20 7.69 -14.27
N LYS A 10 -3.42 8.11 -13.28
CA LYS A 10 -2.08 8.70 -13.49
C LYS A 10 -1.14 7.74 -14.23
N GLY A 11 -1.25 6.44 -13.97
CA GLY A 11 -0.47 5.41 -14.65
C GLY A 11 -1.00 4.99 -16.02
N GLY A 12 -2.07 5.61 -16.53
CA GLY A 12 -2.73 5.23 -17.80
C GLY A 12 -3.35 3.82 -17.78
N ARG A 13 -3.51 3.21 -16.61
CA ARG A 13 -4.02 1.86 -16.44
C ARG A 13 -5.42 1.88 -15.86
N ARG A 14 -6.29 1.02 -16.38
CA ARG A 14 -7.65 0.82 -15.85
C ARG A 14 -7.62 -0.33 -14.84
N PRO A 15 -8.25 -0.18 -13.63
CA PRO A 15 -8.39 -1.29 -12.73
C PRO A 15 -9.28 -2.37 -13.35
N ALA A 16 -8.81 -3.61 -13.37
CA ALA A 16 -9.54 -4.72 -13.95
C ALA A 16 -10.68 -5.20 -13.03
N ARG A 17 -10.49 -5.08 -11.71
CA ARG A 17 -11.44 -5.48 -10.67
C ARG A 17 -11.35 -4.54 -9.47
N TRP A 18 -12.47 -4.43 -8.78
CA TRP A 18 -12.57 -3.76 -7.49
C TRP A 18 -13.21 -4.72 -6.49
N PHE A 19 -12.43 -5.18 -5.52
CA PHE A 19 -12.93 -6.01 -4.44
C PHE A 19 -13.22 -5.16 -3.20
N THR A 20 -14.28 -5.51 -2.49
CA THR A 20 -14.69 -4.83 -1.26
C THR A 20 -15.15 -5.86 -0.22
N PRO A 21 -14.77 -5.70 1.06
CA PRO A 21 -15.30 -6.53 2.13
C PRO A 21 -16.72 -6.11 2.57
N ILE A 22 -17.22 -4.99 2.07
CA ILE A 22 -18.52 -4.43 2.44
C ILE A 22 -19.54 -4.81 1.37
N ASP A 23 -20.62 -5.45 1.77
CA ASP A 23 -21.78 -5.69 0.91
C ASP A 23 -22.51 -4.36 0.64
N ILE A 24 -22.26 -3.79 -0.55
CA ILE A 24 -22.86 -2.52 -0.96
C ILE A 24 -24.38 -2.65 -1.20
N GLY A 25 -24.86 -3.87 -1.44
CA GLY A 25 -26.29 -4.19 -1.60
C GLY A 25 -27.04 -4.32 -0.29
N SER A 26 -26.33 -4.49 0.84
CA SER A 26 -26.95 -4.70 2.15
C SER A 26 -27.89 -3.56 2.54
N PRO A 27 -29.12 -3.86 2.98
CA PRO A 27 -30.04 -2.84 3.47
C PRO A 27 -29.55 -2.15 4.75
N GLU A 28 -28.69 -2.81 5.51
CA GLU A 28 -28.10 -2.27 6.75
C GLU A 28 -26.98 -1.25 6.49
N LEU A 29 -26.45 -1.22 5.27
CA LEU A 29 -25.40 -0.29 4.92
C LEU A 29 -25.92 1.14 4.85
N SER A 30 -25.24 2.05 5.55
CA SER A 30 -25.56 3.49 5.49
C SER A 30 -25.68 3.98 4.05
N PRO A 31 -26.75 4.74 3.71
CA PRO A 31 -26.92 5.30 2.36
C PRO A 31 -25.71 6.10 1.86
N ARG A 32 -24.93 6.69 2.76
CA ARG A 32 -23.70 7.46 2.43
C ARG A 32 -22.68 6.60 1.72
N TYR A 33 -22.50 5.33 2.11
CA TYR A 33 -21.57 4.41 1.43
C TYR A 33 -22.03 4.08 0.02
N ARG A 34 -23.31 3.78 -0.16
CA ARG A 34 -23.87 3.52 -1.49
C ARG A 34 -23.75 4.72 -2.42
N TRP A 35 -24.04 5.91 -1.92
CA TRP A 35 -23.86 7.15 -2.67
C TRP A 35 -22.38 7.42 -2.95
N GLY A 36 -21.48 7.19 -2.01
CA GLY A 36 -20.05 7.35 -2.18
C GLY A 36 -19.51 6.46 -3.31
N VAL A 37 -19.90 5.19 -3.35
CA VAL A 37 -19.52 4.27 -4.43
C VAL A 37 -20.05 4.73 -5.80
N ARG A 38 -21.31 5.18 -5.86
CA ARG A 38 -21.90 5.71 -7.11
C ARG A 38 -21.19 6.97 -7.58
N ALA A 39 -20.90 7.89 -6.65
CA ALA A 39 -20.19 9.14 -6.96
C ALA A 39 -18.76 8.86 -7.47
N MET A 40 -18.04 7.92 -6.84
CA MET A 40 -16.71 7.51 -7.30
C MET A 40 -16.74 6.89 -8.68
N ARG A 41 -17.71 5.99 -8.96
CA ARG A 41 -17.85 5.39 -10.30
C ARG A 41 -18.20 6.43 -11.36
N LEU A 42 -19.13 7.34 -11.07
CA LEU A 42 -19.47 8.43 -11.98
C LEU A 42 -18.28 9.36 -12.21
N GLY A 43 -17.60 9.78 -11.17
CA GLY A 43 -16.40 10.61 -11.26
C GLY A 43 -15.28 9.94 -12.06
N SER A 44 -15.07 8.62 -11.86
CA SER A 44 -14.09 7.86 -12.61
C SER A 44 -14.43 7.74 -14.11
N LEU A 45 -15.72 7.63 -14.43
CA LEU A 45 -16.20 7.64 -15.82
C LEU A 45 -15.93 9.00 -16.48
N ILE A 46 -16.25 10.10 -15.79
CA ILE A 46 -15.99 11.47 -16.27
C ILE A 46 -14.48 11.69 -16.46
N ALA A 47 -13.65 11.15 -15.57
CA ALA A 47 -12.19 11.23 -15.66
C ALA A 47 -11.58 10.31 -16.74
N GLY A 48 -12.38 9.55 -17.48
CA GLY A 48 -11.90 8.64 -18.54
C GLY A 48 -11.26 7.34 -18.04
N VAL A 49 -11.32 7.06 -16.76
CA VAL A 49 -10.79 5.83 -16.12
C VAL A 49 -11.91 5.13 -15.34
N PRO A 50 -12.87 4.50 -16.03
CA PRO A 50 -14.03 3.91 -15.37
C PRO A 50 -13.64 2.82 -14.39
N LEU A 51 -14.13 2.94 -13.17
CA LEU A 51 -14.02 1.91 -12.15
C LEU A 51 -15.01 0.77 -12.42
N PRO A 52 -14.57 -0.49 -12.29
CA PRO A 52 -15.49 -1.63 -12.37
C PRO A 52 -16.49 -1.62 -11.22
N GLU A 53 -17.52 -2.45 -11.32
CA GLU A 53 -18.39 -2.69 -10.18
C GLU A 53 -17.64 -3.39 -9.06
N PRO A 54 -17.90 -2.97 -7.80
CA PRO A 54 -17.31 -3.65 -6.66
C PRO A 54 -17.83 -5.09 -6.57
N THR A 55 -16.90 -6.01 -6.42
CA THR A 55 -17.18 -7.43 -6.15
C THR A 55 -17.00 -7.69 -4.67
N LEU A 56 -18.00 -8.27 -4.02
CA LEU A 56 -17.92 -8.65 -2.62
C LEU A 56 -16.86 -9.73 -2.43
N ALA A 57 -15.94 -9.48 -1.51
CA ALA A 57 -14.97 -10.44 -1.02
C ALA A 57 -14.70 -10.10 0.45
N THR A 58 -15.36 -10.81 1.36
CA THR A 58 -15.24 -10.55 2.79
C THR A 58 -13.92 -11.07 3.36
N PHE A 59 -13.60 -10.68 4.58
CA PHE A 59 -12.42 -11.24 5.25
C PHE A 59 -12.59 -12.74 5.57
N ASP A 60 -13.83 -13.19 5.76
CA ASP A 60 -14.16 -14.60 6.00
C ASP A 60 -14.26 -15.41 4.70
N ASP A 61 -14.48 -14.76 3.56
CA ASP A 61 -14.49 -15.37 2.23
C ASP A 61 -13.70 -14.57 1.21
N PRO A 62 -12.36 -14.71 1.17
CA PRO A 62 -11.51 -14.11 0.15
C PRO A 62 -11.48 -14.89 -1.17
N SER A 63 -12.22 -16.00 -1.29
CA SER A 63 -12.20 -16.89 -2.46
C SER A 63 -12.50 -16.20 -3.81
N PRO A 64 -13.34 -15.13 -3.89
CA PRO A 64 -13.52 -14.41 -5.14
C PRO A 64 -12.22 -13.77 -5.67
N VAL A 65 -11.34 -13.31 -4.75
CA VAL A 65 -10.04 -12.74 -5.12
C VAL A 65 -9.09 -13.84 -5.56
N VAL A 66 -9.03 -14.94 -4.81
CA VAL A 66 -8.17 -16.10 -5.12
C VAL A 66 -8.51 -16.65 -6.51
N ARG A 67 -9.80 -16.90 -6.80
CA ARG A 67 -10.25 -17.36 -8.12
C ARG A 67 -9.88 -16.40 -9.23
N TRP A 68 -10.11 -15.10 -9.04
CA TRP A 68 -9.73 -14.10 -10.04
C TRP A 68 -8.22 -14.12 -10.31
N MET A 69 -7.39 -14.24 -9.27
CA MET A 69 -5.93 -14.31 -9.44
C MET A 69 -5.51 -15.55 -10.24
N ALA A 70 -6.05 -16.72 -9.88
CA ALA A 70 -5.77 -17.97 -10.60
C ALA A 70 -6.21 -17.88 -12.07
N ASP A 71 -7.38 -17.33 -12.34
CA ASP A 71 -7.91 -17.13 -13.69
C ASP A 71 -7.02 -16.20 -14.53
N GLU A 72 -6.48 -15.11 -13.95
CA GLU A 72 -5.59 -14.21 -14.66
C GLU A 72 -4.24 -14.88 -14.97
N LEU A 73 -3.70 -15.63 -14.01
CA LEU A 73 -2.47 -16.41 -14.21
C LEU A 73 -2.64 -17.48 -15.29
N ALA A 74 -3.76 -18.21 -15.26
CA ALA A 74 -4.07 -19.21 -16.30
C ALA A 74 -4.18 -18.60 -17.72
N ARG A 75 -4.51 -17.31 -17.81
CA ARG A 75 -4.51 -16.54 -19.07
C ARG A 75 -3.15 -15.92 -19.42
N GLY A 76 -2.09 -16.25 -18.68
CA GLY A 76 -0.75 -15.70 -18.87
C GLY A 76 -0.61 -14.24 -18.46
N ARG A 77 -1.53 -13.71 -17.63
CA ARG A 77 -1.47 -12.35 -17.10
C ARG A 77 -1.01 -12.36 -15.66
N THR A 78 -0.34 -11.30 -15.23
CA THR A 78 0.11 -11.14 -13.85
C THR A 78 -0.92 -10.31 -13.06
N PRO A 79 -1.74 -10.94 -12.20
CA PRO A 79 -2.65 -10.19 -11.35
C PRO A 79 -1.86 -9.38 -10.31
N HIS A 80 -2.25 -8.11 -10.15
CA HIS A 80 -1.63 -7.23 -9.20
C HIS A 80 -2.72 -6.59 -8.33
N LEU A 81 -2.74 -6.95 -7.06
CA LEU A 81 -3.69 -6.42 -6.09
C LEU A 81 -3.02 -5.35 -5.21
N TRP A 82 -3.74 -4.25 -5.00
CA TRP A 82 -3.37 -3.21 -4.05
C TRP A 82 -4.29 -3.28 -2.85
N GLY A 83 -3.71 -3.33 -1.65
CA GLY A 83 -4.50 -3.45 -0.43
C GLY A 83 -3.66 -3.36 0.84
N TYR A 84 -4.29 -3.73 1.95
CA TYR A 84 -3.61 -3.84 3.24
C TYR A 84 -2.73 -5.09 3.31
N ALA A 85 -1.66 -5.02 4.10
CA ALA A 85 -0.78 -6.15 4.30
C ALA A 85 -1.50 -7.35 4.94
N SER A 86 -2.43 -7.11 5.88
CA SER A 86 -3.28 -8.15 6.47
C SER A 86 -4.19 -8.82 5.44
N THR A 87 -4.76 -8.05 4.52
CA THR A 87 -5.61 -8.61 3.46
C THR A 87 -4.82 -9.49 2.49
N ALA A 88 -3.59 -9.11 2.15
CA ALA A 88 -2.71 -9.93 1.32
C ALA A 88 -2.42 -11.29 2.00
N VAL A 89 -2.13 -11.27 3.31
CA VAL A 89 -1.92 -12.49 4.10
C VAL A 89 -3.15 -13.40 4.07
N LEU A 90 -4.36 -12.87 4.33
CA LEU A 90 -5.61 -13.64 4.30
C LEU A 90 -5.85 -14.30 2.94
N ILE A 91 -5.65 -13.57 1.84
CA ILE A 91 -5.81 -14.10 0.49
C ILE A 91 -4.81 -15.22 0.21
N CYS A 92 -3.54 -15.04 0.60
CA CYS A 92 -2.51 -16.05 0.42
C CYS A 92 -2.77 -17.31 1.25
N GLN A 93 -3.21 -17.17 2.49
CA GLN A 93 -3.61 -18.30 3.34
C GLN A 93 -4.77 -19.07 2.73
N ALA A 94 -5.83 -18.36 2.31
CA ALA A 94 -6.99 -18.99 1.67
C ALA A 94 -6.62 -19.71 0.36
N ALA A 95 -5.68 -19.17 -0.42
CA ALA A 95 -5.19 -19.84 -1.64
C ALA A 95 -4.46 -21.13 -1.30
N MET A 96 -3.57 -21.12 -0.31
CA MET A 96 -2.83 -22.30 0.14
C MET A 96 -3.77 -23.36 0.74
N GLU A 97 -4.73 -22.96 1.58
CA GLU A 97 -5.72 -23.86 2.18
C GLU A 97 -6.63 -24.51 1.13
N ALA A 98 -6.99 -23.77 0.10
CA ALA A 98 -7.80 -24.29 -1.02
C ALA A 98 -6.97 -25.05 -2.07
N GLY A 99 -5.65 -25.11 -1.94
CA GLY A 99 -4.77 -25.73 -2.93
C GLY A 99 -4.76 -25.01 -4.28
N VAL A 100 -5.05 -23.70 -4.30
CA VAL A 100 -5.10 -22.88 -5.51
C VAL A 100 -3.75 -22.20 -5.72
N ASP A 101 -3.11 -22.45 -6.85
CA ASP A 101 -1.85 -21.81 -7.20
C ASP A 101 -2.05 -20.35 -7.64
N ILE A 102 -1.42 -19.44 -6.90
CA ILE A 102 -1.35 -18.01 -7.21
C ILE A 102 0.11 -17.53 -7.42
N SER A 103 1.01 -18.45 -7.74
CA SER A 103 2.43 -18.15 -7.93
C SER A 103 2.64 -17.10 -9.03
N GLY A 104 3.40 -16.05 -8.71
CA GLY A 104 3.61 -14.91 -9.58
C GLY A 104 2.61 -13.78 -9.45
N ALA A 105 1.52 -13.94 -8.68
CA ALA A 105 0.65 -12.82 -8.31
C ALA A 105 1.43 -11.77 -7.52
N ARG A 106 1.03 -10.50 -7.60
CA ARG A 106 1.69 -9.38 -6.93
C ARG A 106 0.75 -8.67 -5.98
N PHE A 107 1.26 -8.35 -4.80
CA PHE A 107 0.51 -7.60 -3.78
C PHE A 107 1.26 -6.31 -3.44
N THR A 108 0.71 -5.15 -3.82
CA THR A 108 1.15 -3.88 -3.22
C THR A 108 0.49 -3.74 -1.86
N MET A 109 1.30 -3.78 -0.82
CA MET A 109 0.89 -3.83 0.58
C MET A 109 1.16 -2.48 1.24
N GLY A 110 0.10 -1.76 1.59
CA GLY A 110 0.15 -0.45 2.24
C GLY A 110 -0.77 -0.34 3.44
N GLY A 111 -0.74 0.81 4.13
CA GLY A 111 -1.62 1.13 5.25
C GLY A 111 -1.32 0.38 6.56
N GLU A 112 -0.47 -0.62 6.51
CA GLU A 112 0.00 -1.43 7.63
C GLU A 112 1.45 -1.83 7.42
N PRO A 113 2.25 -2.07 8.49
CA PRO A 113 3.62 -2.52 8.36
C PRO A 113 3.72 -3.87 7.64
N THR A 114 4.61 -3.97 6.66
CA THR A 114 4.99 -5.23 6.03
C THR A 114 6.07 -5.92 6.88
N THR A 115 5.63 -6.68 7.89
CA THR A 115 6.55 -7.42 8.75
C THR A 115 7.15 -8.64 8.02
N THR A 116 8.28 -9.16 8.55
CA THR A 116 8.90 -10.40 8.05
C THR A 116 7.91 -11.57 8.00
N ALA A 117 7.06 -11.71 9.04
CA ALA A 117 6.06 -12.77 9.09
C ALA A 117 4.99 -12.61 7.98
N ARG A 118 4.48 -11.40 7.76
CA ARG A 118 3.50 -11.13 6.70
C ARG A 118 4.08 -11.39 5.31
N ARG A 119 5.30 -10.91 5.09
CA ARG A 119 6.03 -11.14 3.84
C ARG A 119 6.24 -12.63 3.57
N ALA A 120 6.66 -13.39 4.59
CA ALA A 120 6.89 -14.82 4.48
C ALA A 120 5.63 -15.59 4.06
N VAL A 121 4.43 -15.22 4.55
CA VAL A 121 3.17 -15.85 4.13
C VAL A 121 2.88 -15.59 2.65
N VAL A 122 3.09 -14.35 2.18
CA VAL A 122 2.88 -14.00 0.76
C VAL A 122 3.85 -14.78 -0.13
N GLU A 123 5.12 -14.85 0.27
CA GLU A 123 6.16 -15.58 -0.47
C GLU A 123 5.93 -17.10 -0.43
N ALA A 124 5.42 -17.65 0.68
CA ALA A 124 5.05 -19.06 0.79
C ALA A 124 3.92 -19.46 -0.18
N ALA A 125 3.03 -18.54 -0.52
CA ALA A 125 2.01 -18.74 -1.57
C ALA A 125 2.57 -18.55 -2.99
N GLY A 126 3.89 -18.39 -3.17
CA GLY A 126 4.52 -18.13 -4.47
C GLY A 126 4.29 -16.73 -5.01
N ALA A 127 3.68 -15.84 -4.24
CA ALA A 127 3.35 -14.48 -4.65
C ALA A 127 4.47 -13.48 -4.28
N VAL A 128 4.41 -12.28 -4.85
CA VAL A 128 5.39 -11.21 -4.64
C VAL A 128 4.81 -10.15 -3.72
N ALA A 129 5.47 -9.91 -2.59
CA ALA A 129 5.15 -8.85 -1.65
C ALA A 129 5.86 -7.54 -2.05
N LEU A 130 5.09 -6.48 -2.26
CA LEU A 130 5.58 -5.16 -2.65
C LEU A 130 5.14 -4.15 -1.58
N PRO A 131 5.97 -3.91 -0.54
CA PRO A 131 5.65 -2.91 0.47
C PRO A 131 5.54 -1.51 -0.14
N ARG A 132 4.63 -0.70 0.40
CA ARG A 132 4.42 0.68 0.00
C ARG A 132 4.01 1.50 1.22
N MET A 133 4.55 2.71 1.31
CA MET A 133 4.15 3.69 2.28
C MET A 133 3.60 4.94 1.58
N GLY A 134 2.60 5.52 2.19
CA GLY A 134 2.00 6.80 1.81
C GLY A 134 0.93 7.16 2.81
N THR A 135 0.55 8.43 2.85
CA THR A 135 -0.52 8.95 3.70
C THR A 135 -1.54 9.71 2.86
N THR A 136 -2.66 10.08 3.45
CA THR A 136 -3.66 10.90 2.76
C THR A 136 -3.10 12.28 2.40
N GLU A 137 -2.18 12.79 3.22
CA GLU A 137 -1.57 14.11 3.10
C GLU A 137 -0.47 14.16 2.04
N THR A 138 0.26 13.05 1.87
CA THR A 138 1.44 12.98 0.98
C THR A 138 1.19 12.19 -0.30
N ASP A 139 0.09 11.42 -0.38
CA ASP A 139 -0.06 10.39 -1.40
C ASP A 139 1.07 9.33 -1.25
N ILE A 140 1.69 8.91 -2.34
CA ILE A 140 2.75 7.90 -2.32
C ILE A 140 4.08 8.52 -1.89
N LEU A 141 4.68 7.97 -0.84
CA LEU A 141 6.05 8.32 -0.40
C LEU A 141 7.10 7.34 -0.92
N THR A 142 6.71 6.07 -1.15
CA THR A 142 7.68 5.01 -1.42
C THR A 142 7.17 3.98 -2.41
N PHE A 143 8.12 3.28 -3.05
CA PHE A 143 7.88 2.05 -3.79
C PHE A 143 8.81 0.93 -3.33
N ALA A 144 8.33 -0.31 -3.40
CA ALA A 144 9.09 -1.50 -3.05
C ALA A 144 10.41 -1.59 -3.81
N CYS A 145 11.48 -1.96 -3.12
CA CYS A 145 12.74 -2.31 -3.76
C CYS A 145 12.65 -3.70 -4.40
N ALA A 146 13.17 -3.85 -5.63
CA ALA A 146 13.25 -5.16 -6.28
C ALA A 146 14.34 -6.06 -5.70
N HIS A 147 15.34 -5.48 -5.00
CA HIS A 147 16.42 -6.18 -4.32
C HIS A 147 16.43 -5.79 -2.83
N PRO A 148 15.40 -6.19 -2.05
CA PRO A 148 15.22 -5.73 -0.69
C PRO A 148 16.23 -6.35 0.27
N GLN A 149 16.67 -5.58 1.28
CA GLN A 149 17.50 -6.03 2.39
C GLN A 149 16.69 -6.23 3.68
N ALA A 150 15.46 -5.74 3.71
CA ALA A 150 14.50 -5.92 4.81
C ALA A 150 13.13 -6.25 4.26
N ALA A 151 12.22 -6.72 5.11
CA ALA A 151 10.88 -7.11 4.69
C ALA A 151 10.07 -5.96 4.08
N ASP A 152 10.28 -4.76 4.57
CA ASP A 152 9.64 -3.51 4.14
C ASP A 152 10.62 -2.52 3.49
N ASP A 153 11.66 -3.03 2.81
CA ASP A 153 12.64 -2.17 2.12
C ASP A 153 12.01 -1.49 0.90
N MET A 154 12.02 -0.17 0.92
CA MET A 154 11.37 0.67 -0.08
C MET A 154 12.27 1.83 -0.50
N HIS A 155 12.17 2.24 -1.76
CA HIS A 155 12.75 3.47 -2.24
C HIS A 155 11.86 4.66 -1.86
N PHE A 156 12.45 5.69 -1.30
CA PHE A 156 11.78 6.96 -1.05
C PHE A 156 11.81 7.84 -2.31
N LEU A 157 10.69 8.50 -2.59
CA LEU A 157 10.53 9.37 -3.75
C LEU A 157 11.05 10.78 -3.42
N ASP A 158 12.38 10.95 -3.42
CA ASP A 158 13.05 12.18 -3.03
C ASP A 158 12.99 13.28 -4.09
N ASP A 159 12.39 13.02 -5.24
CA ASP A 159 11.98 14.00 -6.24
C ASP A 159 10.65 14.70 -5.90
N ARG A 160 9.83 14.12 -5.04
CA ARG A 160 8.50 14.64 -4.64
C ARG A 160 8.48 15.20 -3.24
N HIS A 161 9.27 14.62 -2.35
CA HIS A 161 9.30 14.95 -0.94
C HIS A 161 10.73 14.96 -0.44
N ALA A 162 11.03 15.87 0.48
CA ALA A 162 12.22 15.74 1.31
C ALA A 162 11.86 15.00 2.60
N LEU A 163 12.77 14.16 3.06
CA LEU A 163 12.65 13.41 4.30
C LEU A 163 13.88 13.67 5.16
N ILE A 164 13.65 14.13 6.38
CA ILE A 164 14.68 14.31 7.37
C ILE A 164 14.30 13.58 8.67
N GLN A 165 15.33 13.28 9.47
CA GLN A 165 15.16 12.77 10.82
C GLN A 165 15.79 13.77 11.80
N PRO A 166 15.20 14.00 13.00
CA PRO A 166 15.74 14.91 14.01
C PRO A 166 17.19 14.58 14.37
N GLY A 167 17.52 13.29 14.51
CA GLY A 167 18.84 12.81 14.90
C GLY A 167 19.18 13.09 16.34
N ARG A 168 20.22 12.42 16.84
CA ARG A 168 20.68 12.58 18.21
C ARG A 168 21.18 13.99 18.47
N GLY A 169 20.72 14.61 19.54
CA GLY A 169 21.26 15.89 20.04
C GLY A 169 20.65 17.15 19.44
N ARG A 170 19.62 17.05 18.58
CA ARG A 170 18.91 18.23 18.01
C ARG A 170 17.75 18.72 18.86
N GLY A 171 17.91 18.77 20.15
CA GLY A 171 16.96 19.38 21.06
C GLY A 171 15.79 18.44 21.44
N LYS A 172 15.03 18.86 22.45
CA LYS A 172 13.84 18.15 22.93
C LYS A 172 12.64 18.46 21.98
N THR A 173 12.61 17.87 20.81
CA THR A 173 11.52 18.06 19.85
C THR A 173 10.23 17.31 20.25
N GLY A 174 10.31 16.44 21.26
CA GLY A 174 9.18 15.61 21.68
C GLY A 174 8.89 14.41 20.73
N VAL A 175 9.69 14.24 19.67
CA VAL A 175 9.58 13.11 18.74
C VAL A 175 10.84 12.24 18.78
N PRO A 176 10.78 10.95 18.44
CA PRO A 176 11.96 10.07 18.36
C PRO A 176 13.04 10.61 17.40
N ASP A 177 14.30 10.27 17.67
CA ASP A 177 15.43 10.67 16.83
C ASP A 177 15.34 10.16 15.39
N ASP A 178 14.65 9.04 15.19
CA ASP A 178 14.40 8.36 13.92
C ASP A 178 13.01 8.65 13.34
N ALA A 179 12.28 9.63 13.92
CA ALA A 179 11.00 10.07 13.37
C ALA A 179 11.16 10.63 11.95
N MET A 180 10.19 10.35 11.10
CA MET A 180 10.17 10.88 9.74
C MET A 180 9.49 12.24 9.69
N LEU A 181 10.23 13.25 9.27
CA LEU A 181 9.72 14.60 9.02
C LEU A 181 9.68 14.83 7.51
N VAL A 182 8.48 15.02 6.99
CA VAL A 182 8.25 15.12 5.54
C VAL A 182 8.00 16.55 5.12
N THR A 183 8.61 16.95 4.01
CA THR A 183 8.39 18.24 3.35
C THR A 183 7.97 18.01 1.90
N SER A 184 6.91 18.68 1.44
CA SER A 184 6.49 18.65 0.04
C SER A 184 7.45 19.48 -0.83
N LEU A 185 7.89 18.92 -1.96
CA LEU A 185 8.79 19.60 -2.90
C LEU A 185 8.08 20.03 -4.19
N LEU A 186 6.94 19.43 -4.51
CA LEU A 186 6.19 19.78 -5.72
C LEU A 186 5.33 21.02 -5.47
N ASP A 187 5.33 21.94 -6.39
CA ASP A 187 4.45 23.13 -6.44
C ASP A 187 2.98 22.76 -6.64
N THR A 188 2.73 21.56 -7.18
CA THR A 188 1.39 20.97 -7.38
C THR A 188 0.94 20.10 -6.21
N ALA A 189 1.70 20.05 -5.11
CA ALA A 189 1.31 19.26 -3.94
C ALA A 189 -0.03 19.79 -3.37
N PRO A 190 -0.99 18.89 -3.06
CA PRO A 190 -2.30 19.31 -2.53
C PRO A 190 -2.18 19.95 -1.16
N LEU A 191 -1.14 19.62 -0.40
CA LEU A 191 -0.82 20.20 0.90
C LEU A 191 0.64 20.63 0.94
N LEU A 192 0.88 21.84 1.42
CA LEU A 192 2.23 22.31 1.72
C LEU A 192 2.64 21.79 3.10
N LEU A 193 3.51 20.79 3.09
CA LEU A 193 4.09 20.20 4.30
C LEU A 193 5.52 20.73 4.46
N VAL A 194 5.88 21.14 5.67
CA VAL A 194 7.24 21.57 6.02
C VAL A 194 7.65 20.88 7.33
N ASN A 195 8.52 19.89 7.23
CA ASN A 195 9.01 19.10 8.38
C ASN A 195 7.88 18.52 9.24
N VAL A 196 6.82 18.06 8.59
CA VAL A 196 5.66 17.50 9.32
C VAL A 196 5.94 16.08 9.74
N CYS A 197 5.77 15.80 11.03
CA CYS A 197 5.80 14.45 11.59
C CYS A 197 4.40 13.82 11.49
N MET A 198 4.34 12.63 10.91
CA MET A 198 3.08 11.88 10.74
C MET A 198 2.96 10.69 11.71
N GLY A 199 3.77 10.68 12.77
CA GLY A 199 3.74 9.64 13.78
C GLY A 199 4.47 8.36 13.41
N ASP A 200 5.25 8.38 12.34
CA ASP A 200 6.02 7.23 11.90
C ASP A 200 7.54 7.48 12.02
N ARG A 201 8.29 6.40 12.23
CA ARG A 201 9.75 6.34 12.24
C ARG A 201 10.24 5.23 11.34
N ALA A 202 11.47 5.35 10.84
CA ALA A 202 12.10 4.37 9.97
C ALA A 202 13.63 4.42 10.07
N THR A 203 14.28 3.38 9.55
CA THR A 203 15.71 3.41 9.23
C THR A 203 15.90 3.95 7.82
N LEU A 204 16.74 4.96 7.65
CA LEU A 204 17.08 5.56 6.35
C LEU A 204 18.48 5.13 5.93
N VAL A 205 18.61 4.65 4.70
CA VAL A 205 19.89 4.23 4.11
C VAL A 205 19.98 4.69 2.67
N ARG A 206 21.10 5.34 2.29
CA ARG A 206 21.43 5.54 0.88
C ARG A 206 22.26 4.37 0.38
N ARG A 207 21.78 3.71 -0.66
CA ARG A 207 22.49 2.61 -1.31
C ARG A 207 22.10 2.46 -2.77
N ASP A 208 23.01 1.94 -3.56
CA ASP A 208 22.71 1.41 -4.88
C ASP A 208 22.35 -0.07 -4.76
N CYS A 209 21.09 -0.39 -5.00
CA CYS A 209 20.59 -1.77 -5.01
C CYS A 209 20.61 -2.39 -6.41
N GLY A 210 21.01 -1.66 -7.46
CA GLY A 210 21.05 -2.11 -8.84
C GLY A 210 19.68 -2.34 -9.49
N CYS A 211 18.57 -1.99 -8.82
CA CYS A 211 17.24 -2.12 -9.40
C CYS A 211 16.90 -0.96 -10.35
N GLY A 212 15.76 -1.02 -11.05
CA GLY A 212 15.31 0.03 -11.96
C GLY A 212 15.19 1.38 -11.28
N LEU A 213 14.58 1.43 -10.08
CA LEU A 213 14.38 2.66 -9.33
C LEU A 213 15.70 3.32 -8.91
N ALA A 214 16.71 2.52 -8.53
CA ALA A 214 18.04 3.06 -8.21
C ALA A 214 18.70 3.66 -9.46
N ARG A 215 18.55 3.03 -10.63
CA ARG A 215 19.06 3.57 -11.90
C ARG A 215 18.37 4.86 -12.32
N ASP A 216 17.10 5.03 -11.94
CA ASP A 216 16.31 6.25 -12.18
C ASP A 216 16.63 7.36 -11.16
N GLY A 217 17.56 7.11 -10.21
CA GLY A 217 18.07 8.11 -9.27
C GLY A 217 17.53 7.99 -7.84
N TRP A 218 16.54 7.12 -7.57
CA TRP A 218 16.00 6.96 -6.22
C TRP A 218 16.86 6.02 -5.37
N GLY A 219 17.95 6.56 -4.84
CA GLY A 219 18.93 5.83 -4.03
C GLY A 219 18.67 5.89 -2.52
N LEU A 220 17.68 6.68 -2.05
CA LEU A 220 17.30 6.71 -0.64
C LEU A 220 16.30 5.60 -0.36
N HIS A 221 16.69 4.70 0.54
CA HIS A 221 15.85 3.61 1.03
C HIS A 221 15.36 3.88 2.44
N LEU A 222 14.19 3.34 2.75
CA LEU A 222 13.70 3.24 4.11
C LEU A 222 13.16 1.84 4.39
N HIS A 223 13.35 1.39 5.63
CA HIS A 223 12.86 0.13 6.14
C HIS A 223 12.63 0.22 7.66
N ASP A 224 12.12 -0.85 8.26
CA ASP A 224 11.73 -0.89 9.67
C ASP A 224 10.75 0.21 10.07
N VAL A 225 9.79 0.46 9.16
CA VAL A 225 8.76 1.47 9.37
C VAL A 225 7.87 1.07 10.53
N ARG A 226 7.73 1.95 11.52
CA ARG A 226 6.89 1.74 12.72
C ARG A 226 6.20 3.04 13.07
N SER A 227 4.93 2.95 13.45
CA SER A 227 4.26 4.07 14.11
C SER A 227 4.70 4.12 15.58
N PHE A 228 4.98 5.31 16.09
CA PHE A 228 5.27 5.53 17.50
C PHE A 228 4.13 6.24 18.24
N GLU A 229 3.14 6.75 17.53
CA GLU A 229 1.93 7.34 18.10
C GLU A 229 0.81 6.32 18.30
N LYS A 230 0.86 5.19 17.59
CA LYS A 230 -0.15 4.13 17.65
C LYS A 230 0.40 2.94 18.42
N LEU A 231 -0.20 2.65 19.57
CA LEU A 231 0.06 1.41 20.30
C LEU A 231 -0.76 0.29 19.65
N THR A 232 -0.07 -0.70 19.10
CA THR A 232 -0.72 -1.90 18.55
C THR A 232 -0.37 -3.09 19.43
N ALA A 233 -1.38 -3.69 20.05
CA ALA A 233 -1.22 -4.92 20.83
C ALA A 233 -2.27 -5.94 20.37
N GLY A 234 -1.84 -7.19 20.08
CA GLY A 234 -2.75 -8.26 19.67
C GLY A 234 -3.58 -7.97 18.42
N GLY A 235 -3.07 -7.14 17.49
CA GLY A 235 -3.78 -6.73 16.27
C GLY A 235 -4.76 -5.56 16.47
N ILE A 236 -4.89 -5.03 17.68
CA ILE A 236 -5.72 -3.86 18.00
C ILE A 236 -4.81 -2.64 18.10
N THR A 237 -5.18 -1.56 17.41
CA THR A 237 -4.49 -0.27 17.49
C THR A 237 -5.22 0.63 18.49
N PHE A 238 -4.51 1.11 19.48
CA PHE A 238 -4.98 2.13 20.42
C PHE A 238 -4.48 3.50 19.93
N LEU A 239 -5.39 4.47 19.92
CA LEU A 239 -5.11 5.88 19.60
C LEU A 239 -4.92 6.67 20.88
#